data_c9824f4516eac90ca08af47338390576
#
_entry.id   c9824f4516eac90ca08af47338390576
#
_cell.length_a   1.000
_cell.length_b   1.000
_cell.length_c   1.000
_cell.angle_alpha   90.00
_cell.angle_beta   90.00
_cell.angle_gamma   90.00
#
_symmetry.space_group_name_H-M   'P 1'
#
loop_
_entity.id
_entity.type
_entity.pdbx_description
1 polymer ?
#
loop_
_entity_poly.entity_id
_entity_poly.type
_entity_poly.pdbx_seq_one_letter_code
_entity_poly.pdbx_strand_id
1 'polypeptide(L)'
;MDLITSPPSNPKTHHCFPLHRTFNRPGRAVLGFRPLPQSSKVLNFVHYDSKQSQPNKFLTSTKLFRHLLTNSNRTVPTISTNAALSEATDPEADTEPGKYRRILLSDVIVKRPRNVFMGREWKLRDMATAGVVLAMHLLSLFAPFQFNWGAFWVAVALYVVTGLFGITLSYHRNLSHKSFKLPKWLEYLFAYFAVQALQGSPIDWVSTHRYHHQFCDSERDPHSPIEGFWCSHISWLFDTNSVAERCGGSNNAGDLEKQPFYQLIQKTYIAHPIALGVLLYAMGGFPFLVWGMGVRIIWVYHITWLVNSACHVWGKQAWNTSDLSRNNWWVALLAFGEGWHNNHHAFEYSARHGLNWWQLDMTWYVVRFLQAIGLATDVKLPTEAHKQRMAFN
;
A
#
# COMPACT_ATOMS: atom_id res chain seq x y z
N MET A 1 12.73 18.35 -71.06
CA MET A 1 11.94 17.39 -71.84
C MET A 1 10.90 16.90 -70.85
N ASP A 2 9.91 17.61 -70.73
CA ASP A 2 8.57 17.53 -71.37
C ASP A 2 7.70 16.60 -70.55
N LEU A 3 6.80 17.18 -69.71
CA LEU A 3 5.40 17.54 -69.98
C LEU A 3 4.56 16.27 -70.22
N ILE A 4 3.45 16.03 -69.53
CA ILE A 4 2.16 16.63 -69.65
C ILE A 4 1.17 15.93 -68.66
N THR A 5 0.57 16.59 -67.78
CA THR A 5 -0.79 17.14 -67.60
C THR A 5 -1.85 16.21 -66.99
N SER A 6 -2.45 16.75 -65.96
CA SER A 6 -3.78 16.45 -65.42
C SER A 6 -4.89 17.02 -66.37
N PRO A 7 -6.15 17.06 -66.02
CA PRO A 7 -7.12 16.37 -65.17
C PRO A 7 -8.47 16.10 -65.95
N PRO A 8 -9.69 16.27 -65.49
CA PRO A 8 -10.45 16.07 -64.26
C PRO A 8 -11.78 15.30 -64.45
N SER A 9 -12.59 15.07 -63.45
CA SER A 9 -13.99 15.47 -63.37
C SER A 9 -14.80 14.74 -62.27
N ASN A 10 -15.34 15.53 -61.38
CA ASN A 10 -16.59 15.36 -60.67
C ASN A 10 -17.73 15.86 -61.61
N PRO A 11 -19.05 15.76 -61.39
CA PRO A 11 -19.81 15.31 -60.23
C PRO A 11 -21.11 14.51 -60.63
N LYS A 12 -21.91 14.02 -59.66
CA LYS A 12 -23.36 14.19 -59.63
C LYS A 12 -24.03 13.75 -58.34
N THR A 13 -24.69 14.70 -57.75
CA THR A 13 -25.81 14.72 -56.79
C THR A 13 -27.04 13.94 -57.28
N HIS A 14 -27.76 13.33 -56.29
CA HIS A 14 -29.25 13.30 -56.24
C HIS A 14 -29.67 12.91 -54.81
N HIS A 15 -30.24 13.81 -54.12
CA HIS A 15 -31.59 14.15 -53.65
C HIS A 15 -32.43 13.00 -53.06
N CYS A 16 -32.76 13.14 -51.73
CA CYS A 16 -34.10 13.33 -51.12
C CYS A 16 -35.12 12.18 -51.31
N PHE A 17 -35.91 11.77 -50.38
CA PHE A 17 -36.71 12.32 -49.29
C PHE A 17 -37.32 11.17 -48.45
N PRO A 18 -38.07 11.41 -47.35
CA PRO A 18 -38.37 10.46 -46.29
C PRO A 18 -39.76 9.78 -46.47
N LEU A 19 -39.92 8.67 -45.78
CA LEU A 19 -41.25 8.07 -45.61
C LEU A 19 -41.56 7.82 -44.13
N HIS A 20 -42.46 8.67 -43.65
CA HIS A 20 -43.30 8.46 -42.48
C HIS A 20 -44.14 7.19 -42.68
N ARG A 21 -44.18 6.33 -41.66
CA ARG A 21 -45.33 5.46 -41.39
C ARG A 21 -45.60 5.39 -39.91
N THR A 22 -46.62 6.06 -39.51
CA THR A 22 -47.43 5.89 -38.32
C THR A 22 -48.14 4.54 -38.35
N PHE A 23 -48.09 3.77 -37.27
CA PHE A 23 -49.15 2.81 -36.97
C PHE A 23 -49.41 2.70 -35.47
N ASN A 24 -50.57 3.03 -35.13
CA ASN A 24 -51.46 2.86 -34.00
C ASN A 24 -51.08 1.92 -32.86
N ARG A 25 -51.28 2.47 -31.65
CA ARG A 25 -51.61 1.70 -30.42
C ARG A 25 -52.99 1.06 -30.56
N PRO A 26 -53.22 -0.11 -29.91
CA PRO A 26 -54.24 -0.12 -28.88
C PRO A 26 -53.89 -0.91 -27.61
N GLY A 27 -54.57 -0.55 -26.52
CA GLY A 27 -55.07 -1.45 -25.50
C GLY A 27 -54.33 -1.50 -24.17
N ARG A 28 -54.70 -0.63 -23.23
CA ARG A 28 -54.55 -0.80 -21.79
C ARG A 28 -55.18 -2.11 -21.33
N ALA A 29 -54.44 -2.95 -20.61
CA ALA A 29 -55.02 -3.90 -19.65
C ALA A 29 -54.50 -3.52 -18.24
N VAL A 30 -55.41 -3.04 -17.44
CA VAL A 30 -55.23 -2.77 -16.01
C VAL A 30 -55.46 -4.10 -15.30
N LEU A 31 -54.38 -4.64 -14.70
CA LEU A 31 -54.48 -5.75 -13.72
C LEU A 31 -54.32 -5.16 -12.33
N GLY A 32 -55.43 -5.07 -11.65
CA GLY A 32 -55.49 -4.67 -10.24
C GLY A 32 -54.84 -5.71 -9.32
N PHE A 33 -53.90 -5.28 -8.52
CA PHE A 33 -53.43 -6.06 -7.37
C PHE A 33 -54.31 -5.74 -6.15
N ARG A 34 -54.93 -6.77 -5.61
CA ARG A 34 -55.58 -6.75 -4.29
C ARG A 34 -54.50 -6.86 -3.21
N PRO A 35 -54.62 -6.12 -2.11
CA PRO A 35 -53.75 -6.31 -0.97
C PRO A 35 -54.16 -7.54 -0.14
N LEU A 36 -53.16 -8.34 0.25
CA LEU A 36 -53.34 -9.42 1.22
C LEU A 36 -53.32 -8.89 2.64
N PRO A 37 -54.04 -9.54 3.60
CA PRO A 37 -54.24 -9.02 4.95
C PRO A 37 -53.02 -9.14 5.85
N GLN A 38 -52.82 -8.12 6.67
CA GLN A 38 -51.87 -8.10 7.80
C GLN A 38 -52.25 -9.15 8.82
N SER A 39 -51.38 -10.10 9.12
CA SER A 39 -51.44 -10.96 10.28
C SER A 39 -50.55 -10.39 11.38
N SER A 40 -51.18 -9.79 12.36
CA SER A 40 -50.62 -9.40 13.64
C SER A 40 -50.34 -10.66 14.48
N LYS A 41 -49.06 -10.98 14.68
CA LYS A 41 -48.67 -11.85 15.79
C LYS A 41 -47.91 -11.03 16.82
N VAL A 42 -48.61 -10.80 17.90
CA VAL A 42 -48.13 -10.35 19.19
C VAL A 42 -47.13 -11.39 19.71
N LEU A 43 -45.91 -11.02 19.95
CA LEU A 43 -44.92 -11.83 20.68
C LEU A 43 -44.69 -11.18 22.03
N ASN A 44 -45.08 -11.92 23.05
CA ASN A 44 -45.00 -11.60 24.46
C ASN A 44 -43.56 -11.32 24.89
N PHE A 45 -43.39 -10.18 25.55
CA PHE A 45 -42.22 -9.89 26.38
C PHE A 45 -42.22 -10.80 27.62
N VAL A 46 -41.20 -11.62 27.75
CA VAL A 46 -40.84 -12.29 28.98
C VAL A 46 -39.99 -11.32 29.80
N HIS A 47 -40.54 -10.88 30.91
CA HIS A 47 -39.85 -10.16 31.97
C HIS A 47 -38.80 -11.07 32.59
N TYR A 48 -37.52 -10.68 32.54
CA TYR A 48 -36.47 -11.31 33.34
C TYR A 48 -36.12 -10.36 34.50
N ASP A 49 -36.32 -10.89 35.68
CA ASP A 49 -36.20 -10.21 36.95
C ASP A 49 -34.74 -9.92 37.32
N SER A 50 -34.45 -8.68 37.66
CA SER A 50 -33.15 -8.21 38.08
C SER A 50 -32.85 -8.61 39.51
N LYS A 51 -32.01 -9.57 39.74
CA LYS A 51 -31.32 -9.75 41.03
C LYS A 51 -29.95 -9.14 41.03
N GLN A 52 -29.81 -8.23 41.98
CA GLN A 52 -28.60 -7.53 42.40
C GLN A 52 -27.34 -8.42 42.42
N SER A 53 -26.27 -7.94 41.79
CA SER A 53 -24.91 -8.23 42.22
C SER A 53 -24.13 -6.93 42.31
N GLN A 54 -23.44 -6.75 43.39
CA GLN A 54 -22.75 -5.54 43.84
C GLN A 54 -21.61 -5.12 42.91
N PRO A 55 -21.29 -3.82 42.78
CA PRO A 55 -20.18 -3.35 41.93
C PRO A 55 -18.85 -3.51 42.68
N ASN A 56 -17.92 -4.20 42.05
CA ASN A 56 -16.54 -4.21 42.45
C ASN A 56 -15.93 -2.81 42.32
N LYS A 57 -15.40 -2.31 43.43
CA LYS A 57 -14.72 -1.03 43.54
C LYS A 57 -13.44 -1.03 42.71
N PHE A 58 -13.45 -0.34 41.59
CA PHE A 58 -12.22 0.14 40.95
C PHE A 58 -11.70 1.33 41.76
N LEU A 59 -10.59 1.13 42.45
CA LEU A 59 -9.83 2.19 43.11
C LEU A 59 -9.22 3.08 42.01
N THR A 60 -9.77 4.28 41.88
CA THR A 60 -9.17 5.34 41.04
C THR A 60 -7.86 5.81 41.66
N SER A 61 -6.81 5.81 40.85
CA SER A 61 -5.40 6.15 41.12
C SER A 61 -5.15 7.62 41.47
N THR A 62 -6.12 8.35 42.03
CA THR A 62 -5.99 9.78 42.38
C THR A 62 -5.72 10.03 43.88
N LYS A 63 -5.60 9.01 44.71
CA LYS A 63 -5.24 9.16 46.12
C LYS A 63 -3.77 8.96 46.49
N LEU A 64 -2.93 8.49 45.54
CA LEU A 64 -1.49 8.29 45.82
C LEU A 64 -0.63 9.56 45.63
N PHE A 65 -1.17 10.60 45.00
CA PHE A 65 -0.41 11.84 44.74
C PHE A 65 -0.57 12.92 45.84
N ARG A 66 -1.39 12.71 46.83
CA ARG A 66 -1.65 13.69 47.89
C ARG A 66 -0.94 13.39 49.22
N HIS A 67 -0.25 12.24 49.35
CA HIS A 67 0.45 11.85 50.58
C HIS A 67 1.97 12.09 50.54
N LEU A 68 2.51 12.62 49.42
CA LEU A 68 3.97 12.89 49.27
C LEU A 68 4.32 14.37 49.41
N LEU A 69 3.38 15.28 49.68
CA LEU A 69 3.61 16.73 49.82
C LEU A 69 3.50 17.31 51.22
N THR A 70 3.33 16.47 52.24
CA THR A 70 3.32 16.95 53.65
C THR A 70 4.29 16.11 54.49
N ASN A 71 5.59 16.35 54.36
CA ASN A 71 6.58 16.21 55.44
C ASN A 71 7.96 16.28 54.82
N SER A 72 8.56 17.46 54.80
CA SER A 72 10.02 17.59 54.94
C SER A 72 10.39 19.04 55.27
N ASN A 73 10.33 19.39 56.53
CA ASN A 73 11.19 20.40 57.09
C ASN A 73 12.58 19.77 57.24
N ARG A 74 13.50 20.08 56.35
CA ARG A 74 14.92 19.95 56.62
C ARG A 74 15.68 21.10 55.93
N THR A 75 16.41 21.81 56.79
CA THR A 75 17.37 22.89 56.60
C THR A 75 18.30 22.71 55.42
N VAL A 76 18.42 23.77 54.61
CA VAL A 76 19.35 23.93 53.47
C VAL A 76 20.72 24.28 54.01
N PRO A 77 21.81 23.59 53.66
CA PRO A 77 23.15 24.12 53.75
C PRO A 77 23.50 24.86 52.44
N THR A 78 23.88 26.10 52.57
CA THR A 78 24.46 26.93 51.54
C THR A 78 25.81 26.35 51.09
N ILE A 79 25.91 25.90 49.86
CA ILE A 79 27.19 25.51 49.24
C ILE A 79 27.49 26.48 48.10
N SER A 80 28.67 27.06 48.22
CA SER A 80 29.35 28.00 47.36
C SER A 80 29.38 27.56 45.89
N THR A 81 29.01 28.48 45.00
CA THR A 81 29.14 28.38 43.56
C THR A 81 30.62 28.46 43.15
N ASN A 82 31.16 27.34 42.71
CA ASN A 82 32.23 27.25 41.73
C ASN A 82 31.81 26.16 40.74
N ALA A 83 31.01 26.51 39.77
CA ALA A 83 30.69 25.63 38.68
C ALA A 83 31.75 25.79 37.59
N ALA A 84 32.66 24.86 37.52
CA ALA A 84 33.36 24.55 36.29
C ALA A 84 32.32 24.00 35.33
N LEU A 85 32.24 24.57 34.12
CA LEU A 85 31.53 23.95 33.00
C LEU A 85 32.14 22.57 32.77
N SER A 86 31.47 21.52 33.22
CA SER A 86 31.71 20.18 32.71
C SER A 86 30.93 20.10 31.40
N GLU A 87 31.63 20.04 30.28
CA GLU A 87 31.12 19.52 29.03
C GLU A 87 30.33 18.25 29.34
N ALA A 88 29.05 18.24 28.96
CA ALA A 88 28.26 17.04 28.93
C ALA A 88 28.90 16.12 27.87
N THR A 89 29.78 15.25 28.28
CA THR A 89 30.16 14.10 27.47
C THR A 89 28.94 13.26 27.34
N ASP A 90 28.44 13.14 26.07
CA ASP A 90 27.55 12.07 25.67
C ASP A 90 28.06 10.77 26.29
N PRO A 91 27.21 9.92 26.85
CA PRO A 91 27.62 8.59 27.22
C PRO A 91 28.04 7.87 25.95
N GLU A 92 29.31 7.95 25.61
CA GLU A 92 29.97 7.05 24.70
C GLU A 92 29.73 5.65 25.25
N ALA A 93 28.66 5.02 24.78
CA ALA A 93 28.42 3.62 25.07
C ALA A 93 29.65 2.87 24.59
N ASP A 94 30.34 2.21 25.50
CA ASP A 94 31.39 1.21 25.25
C ASP A 94 30.83 0.15 24.28
N THR A 95 30.80 0.48 23.00
CA THR A 95 30.46 -0.45 21.93
C THR A 95 31.79 -0.90 21.33
N GLU A 96 32.14 -2.14 21.60
CA GLU A 96 33.23 -2.86 20.94
C GLU A 96 33.29 -2.48 19.45
N PRO A 97 34.42 -1.93 18.95
CA PRO A 97 34.54 -1.54 17.54
C PRO A 97 34.52 -2.80 16.67
N GLY A 98 33.35 -3.11 16.08
CA GLY A 98 33.19 -4.25 15.18
C GLY A 98 31.79 -4.86 15.15
N LYS A 99 30.90 -4.50 16.05
CA LYS A 99 29.61 -5.18 16.21
C LYS A 99 28.49 -4.65 15.28
N TYR A 100 28.63 -3.43 14.72
CA TYR A 100 27.60 -2.83 13.88
C TYR A 100 28.12 -2.53 12.48
N ARG A 101 27.49 -3.14 11.48
CA ARG A 101 27.84 -2.95 10.07
C ARG A 101 26.98 -1.84 9.47
N ARG A 102 27.62 -0.80 8.92
CA ARG A 102 26.91 0.19 8.08
C ARG A 102 26.53 -0.39 6.74
N ILE A 103 25.36 0.01 6.22
CA ILE A 103 24.98 -0.27 4.85
C ILE A 103 25.84 0.59 3.92
N LEU A 104 26.30 0.01 2.83
CA LEU A 104 27.19 0.68 1.86
C LEU A 104 26.62 2.02 1.39
N LEU A 105 27.43 3.07 1.39
CA LEU A 105 27.05 4.44 0.99
C LEU A 105 25.84 5.00 1.78
N SER A 106 25.70 4.63 3.04
CA SER A 106 24.61 5.08 3.92
C SER A 106 25.12 5.31 5.34
N ASP A 107 24.42 6.12 6.11
CA ASP A 107 24.57 6.30 7.55
C ASP A 107 23.80 5.24 8.37
N VAL A 108 22.95 4.44 7.72
CA VAL A 108 22.13 3.42 8.36
C VAL A 108 22.97 2.27 8.87
N ILE A 109 22.82 1.97 10.16
CA ILE A 109 23.51 0.90 10.87
C ILE A 109 22.59 -0.31 10.97
N VAL A 110 23.12 -1.49 10.60
CA VAL A 110 22.46 -2.77 10.83
C VAL A 110 22.63 -3.13 12.31
N LYS A 111 21.58 -2.91 13.09
CA LYS A 111 21.59 -3.15 14.55
C LYS A 111 21.32 -4.61 14.91
N ARG A 112 20.55 -5.32 14.08
CA ARG A 112 20.10 -6.69 14.30
C ARG A 112 20.11 -7.48 13.00
N PRO A 113 21.29 -7.93 12.53
CA PRO A 113 21.39 -8.70 11.31
C PRO A 113 20.55 -9.99 11.45
N ARG A 114 19.63 -10.19 10.51
CA ARG A 114 18.73 -11.33 10.51
C ARG A 114 19.05 -12.32 9.41
N ASN A 115 19.25 -13.57 9.80
CA ASN A 115 19.34 -14.68 8.85
C ASN A 115 17.99 -15.40 8.79
N VAL A 116 17.23 -15.20 7.69
CA VAL A 116 15.93 -15.84 7.49
C VAL A 116 16.03 -17.23 6.85
N PHE A 117 17.23 -17.65 6.42
CA PHE A 117 17.43 -18.89 5.70
C PHE A 117 17.88 -20.05 6.60
N MET A 118 18.56 -19.76 7.69
CA MET A 118 19.12 -20.75 8.60
C MET A 118 18.64 -20.57 10.03
N GLY A 119 18.63 -21.66 10.81
CA GLY A 119 18.33 -21.62 12.25
C GLY A 119 16.84 -21.45 12.60
N ARG A 120 15.94 -21.74 11.69
CA ARG A 120 14.49 -21.72 11.91
C ARG A 120 13.76 -22.83 11.16
N GLU A 121 12.53 -23.10 11.55
CA GLU A 121 11.62 -23.95 10.79
C GLU A 121 11.01 -23.18 9.61
N TRP A 122 11.05 -23.78 8.43
CA TRP A 122 10.35 -23.30 7.25
C TRP A 122 8.92 -23.82 7.24
N LYS A 123 7.95 -22.92 7.27
CA LYS A 123 6.55 -23.32 7.11
C LYS A 123 6.19 -23.47 5.63
N LEU A 124 5.10 -24.19 5.37
CA LEU A 124 4.60 -24.40 4.01
C LEU A 124 4.35 -23.06 3.27
N ARG A 125 3.87 -22.03 3.98
CA ARG A 125 3.66 -20.70 3.41
C ARG A 125 4.98 -20.05 3.01
N ASP A 126 6.02 -20.16 3.82
CA ASP A 126 7.35 -19.63 3.52
C ASP A 126 7.95 -20.31 2.28
N MET A 127 7.86 -21.64 2.22
CA MET A 127 8.32 -22.44 1.08
C MET A 127 7.54 -22.10 -0.21
N ALA A 128 6.22 -21.96 -0.11
CA ALA A 128 5.38 -21.57 -1.24
C ALA A 128 5.74 -20.17 -1.76
N THR A 129 5.93 -19.19 -0.85
CA THR A 129 6.34 -17.83 -1.23
C THR A 129 7.72 -17.83 -1.89
N ALA A 130 8.70 -18.50 -1.29
CA ALA A 130 10.04 -18.62 -1.86
C ALA A 130 10.02 -19.33 -3.22
N GLY A 131 9.23 -20.40 -3.35
CA GLY A 131 9.04 -21.13 -4.61
C GLY A 131 8.43 -20.26 -5.71
N VAL A 132 7.41 -19.47 -5.40
CA VAL A 132 6.79 -18.53 -6.36
C VAL A 132 7.78 -17.44 -6.78
N VAL A 133 8.47 -16.80 -5.82
CA VAL A 133 9.47 -15.78 -6.11
C VAL A 133 10.57 -16.36 -7.00
N LEU A 134 11.11 -17.51 -6.66
CA LEU A 134 12.14 -18.19 -7.47
C LEU A 134 11.62 -18.56 -8.86
N ALA A 135 10.41 -19.12 -8.97
CA ALA A 135 9.81 -19.48 -10.24
C ALA A 135 9.66 -18.29 -11.19
N MET A 136 9.23 -17.12 -10.67
CA MET A 136 9.14 -15.90 -11.48
C MET A 136 10.53 -15.42 -11.96
N HIS A 137 11.55 -15.49 -11.10
CA HIS A 137 12.92 -15.16 -11.50
C HIS A 137 13.44 -16.11 -12.58
N LEU A 138 13.26 -17.42 -12.41
CA LEU A 138 13.67 -18.42 -13.41
C LEU A 138 12.93 -18.22 -14.74
N LEU A 139 11.61 -17.95 -14.68
CA LEU A 139 10.82 -17.67 -15.88
C LEU A 139 11.35 -16.45 -16.63
N SER A 140 11.76 -15.40 -15.92
CA SER A 140 12.28 -14.16 -16.54
C SER A 140 13.63 -14.38 -17.26
N LEU A 141 14.42 -15.37 -16.87
CA LEU A 141 15.69 -15.67 -17.56
C LEU A 141 15.49 -16.08 -19.03
N PHE A 142 14.30 -16.52 -19.40
CA PHE A 142 13.96 -16.79 -20.78
C PHE A 142 13.69 -15.53 -21.62
N ALA A 143 13.56 -14.35 -21.01
CA ALA A 143 13.18 -13.12 -21.72
C ALA A 143 14.08 -12.77 -22.93
N PRO A 144 15.42 -12.89 -22.87
CA PRO A 144 16.27 -12.61 -24.03
C PRO A 144 16.01 -13.56 -25.21
N PHE A 145 15.63 -14.82 -24.92
CA PHE A 145 15.37 -15.85 -25.90
C PHE A 145 13.93 -15.85 -26.44
N GLN A 146 13.05 -15.17 -25.73
CA GLN A 146 11.60 -15.12 -26.00
C GLN A 146 11.14 -13.66 -26.25
N PHE A 147 12.04 -12.84 -26.81
CA PHE A 147 11.68 -11.46 -27.10
C PHE A 147 10.66 -11.39 -28.24
N ASN A 148 9.58 -10.66 -27.97
CA ASN A 148 8.50 -10.39 -28.91
C ASN A 148 7.90 -9.02 -28.57
N TRP A 149 7.79 -8.12 -29.54
CA TRP A 149 7.25 -6.78 -29.32
C TRP A 149 5.83 -6.78 -28.74
N GLY A 150 4.98 -7.71 -29.16
CA GLY A 150 3.61 -7.86 -28.60
C GLY A 150 3.68 -8.23 -27.13
N ALA A 151 4.48 -9.23 -26.76
CA ALA A 151 4.69 -9.65 -25.38
C ALA A 151 5.32 -8.54 -24.52
N PHE A 152 6.28 -7.79 -25.04
CA PHE A 152 6.89 -6.64 -24.37
C PHE A 152 5.83 -5.57 -24.03
N TRP A 153 5.03 -5.15 -25.01
CA TRP A 153 4.03 -4.12 -24.77
C TRP A 153 2.90 -4.59 -23.85
N VAL A 154 2.52 -5.87 -23.89
CA VAL A 154 1.61 -6.46 -22.91
C VAL A 154 2.21 -6.41 -21.50
N ALA A 155 3.50 -6.72 -21.35
CA ALA A 155 4.18 -6.60 -20.06
C ALA A 155 4.21 -5.15 -19.55
N VAL A 156 4.50 -4.18 -20.43
CA VAL A 156 4.46 -2.75 -20.09
C VAL A 156 3.05 -2.31 -19.69
N ALA A 157 2.02 -2.70 -20.43
CA ALA A 157 0.64 -2.39 -20.08
C ALA A 157 0.24 -3.00 -18.73
N LEU A 158 0.58 -4.27 -18.50
CA LEU A 158 0.33 -4.94 -17.23
C LEU A 158 1.16 -4.33 -16.08
N TYR A 159 2.36 -3.85 -16.34
CA TYR A 159 3.15 -3.10 -15.34
C TYR A 159 2.40 -1.84 -14.88
N VAL A 160 1.87 -1.06 -15.82
CA VAL A 160 1.07 0.13 -15.49
C VAL A 160 -0.21 -0.27 -14.74
N VAL A 161 -0.93 -1.27 -15.24
CA VAL A 161 -2.19 -1.72 -14.62
C VAL A 161 -1.96 -2.24 -13.21
N THR A 162 -0.98 -3.10 -13.01
CA THR A 162 -0.76 -3.74 -11.70
C THR A 162 0.08 -2.90 -10.75
N GLY A 163 1.07 -2.17 -11.24
CA GLY A 163 1.94 -1.32 -10.44
C GLY A 163 1.28 0.03 -10.09
N LEU A 164 0.90 0.81 -11.12
CA LEU A 164 0.34 2.15 -10.92
C LEU A 164 -1.09 2.09 -10.35
N PHE A 165 -2.04 1.46 -11.05
CA PHE A 165 -3.43 1.43 -10.58
C PHE A 165 -3.63 0.43 -9.44
N GLY A 166 -2.93 -0.70 -9.48
CA GLY A 166 -3.06 -1.76 -8.46
C GLY A 166 -2.33 -1.42 -7.17
N ILE A 167 -1.01 -1.45 -7.17
CA ILE A 167 -0.21 -1.31 -5.94
C ILE A 167 -0.24 0.13 -5.44
N THR A 168 0.22 1.11 -6.25
CA THR A 168 0.45 2.45 -5.71
C THR A 168 -0.84 3.22 -5.46
N LEU A 169 -1.77 3.22 -6.41
CA LEU A 169 -3.03 3.94 -6.25
C LEU A 169 -3.99 3.22 -5.31
N SER A 170 -4.20 1.89 -5.51
CA SER A 170 -5.20 1.13 -4.76
C SER A 170 -4.68 0.65 -3.40
N TYR A 171 -3.79 -0.36 -3.38
CA TYR A 171 -3.37 -0.97 -2.12
C TYR A 171 -2.74 0.06 -1.18
N HIS A 172 -1.85 0.89 -1.70
CA HIS A 172 -1.11 1.86 -0.91
C HIS A 172 -1.97 3.07 -0.55
N ARG A 173 -2.23 4.00 -1.50
CA ARG A 173 -2.84 5.29 -1.16
C ARG A 173 -4.33 5.21 -0.84
N ASN A 174 -5.11 4.35 -1.54
CA ASN A 174 -6.54 4.26 -1.30
C ASN A 174 -6.89 3.37 -0.11
N LEU A 175 -6.44 2.12 -0.10
CA LEU A 175 -6.85 1.13 0.91
C LEU A 175 -6.07 1.24 2.22
N SER A 176 -4.73 1.42 2.17
CA SER A 176 -3.93 1.51 3.38
C SER A 176 -4.10 2.86 4.08
N HIS A 177 -3.89 3.96 3.37
CA HIS A 177 -3.85 5.31 3.91
C HIS A 177 -5.16 6.08 3.82
N LYS A 178 -6.14 5.58 3.05
CA LYS A 178 -7.44 6.26 2.85
C LYS A 178 -7.27 7.71 2.43
N SER A 179 -6.32 7.95 1.53
CA SER A 179 -5.92 9.28 1.08
C SER A 179 -6.98 9.97 0.22
N PHE A 180 -7.92 9.21 -0.33
CA PHE A 180 -9.08 9.65 -1.10
C PHE A 180 -10.14 8.55 -1.12
N LYS A 181 -11.35 8.86 -1.61
CA LYS A 181 -12.44 7.92 -1.78
C LYS A 181 -12.74 7.68 -3.25
N LEU A 182 -13.12 6.46 -3.60
CA LEU A 182 -13.59 6.03 -4.92
C LEU A 182 -14.99 5.42 -4.81
N PRO A 183 -15.78 5.43 -5.89
CA PRO A 183 -16.96 4.56 -6.00
C PRO A 183 -16.54 3.09 -5.82
N LYS A 184 -17.37 2.28 -5.16
CA LYS A 184 -16.99 0.90 -4.78
C LYS A 184 -16.62 0.02 -5.98
N TRP A 185 -17.28 0.17 -7.10
CA TRP A 185 -16.93 -0.59 -8.30
C TRP A 185 -15.50 -0.30 -8.79
N LEU A 186 -15.06 0.96 -8.71
CA LEU A 186 -13.73 1.38 -9.14
C LEU A 186 -12.65 1.01 -8.08
N GLU A 187 -12.99 1.13 -6.79
CA GLU A 187 -12.14 0.64 -5.69
C GLU A 187 -11.85 -0.86 -5.86
N TYR A 188 -12.88 -1.66 -6.13
CA TYR A 188 -12.74 -3.10 -6.34
C TYR A 188 -11.98 -3.45 -7.62
N LEU A 189 -12.22 -2.72 -8.71
CA LEU A 189 -11.48 -2.91 -9.95
C LEU A 189 -9.98 -2.67 -9.77
N PHE A 190 -9.60 -1.56 -9.14
CA PHE A 190 -8.19 -1.25 -8.90
C PHE A 190 -7.55 -2.20 -7.89
N ALA A 191 -8.30 -2.62 -6.87
CA ALA A 191 -7.84 -3.66 -5.96
C ALA A 191 -7.62 -5.00 -6.68
N TYR A 192 -8.48 -5.36 -7.64
CA TYR A 192 -8.29 -6.55 -8.46
C TYR A 192 -7.05 -6.46 -9.36
N PHE A 193 -6.73 -5.28 -9.88
CA PHE A 193 -5.47 -5.08 -10.62
C PHE A 193 -4.25 -5.36 -9.74
N ALA A 194 -4.28 -4.95 -8.47
CA ALA A 194 -3.20 -5.24 -7.53
C ALA A 194 -3.03 -6.73 -7.22
N VAL A 195 -4.13 -7.52 -7.20
CA VAL A 195 -4.07 -8.97 -7.05
C VAL A 195 -3.15 -9.61 -8.10
N GLN A 196 -3.17 -9.06 -9.32
CA GLN A 196 -2.36 -9.54 -10.44
C GLN A 196 -0.86 -9.21 -10.32
N ALA A 197 -0.48 -8.37 -9.34
CA ALA A 197 0.93 -8.12 -9.01
C ALA A 197 1.59 -9.26 -8.20
N LEU A 198 0.80 -10.21 -7.70
CA LEU A 198 1.27 -11.39 -6.94
C LEU A 198 2.00 -11.02 -5.64
N GLN A 199 1.62 -9.91 -4.98
CA GLN A 199 2.22 -9.42 -3.73
C GLN A 199 1.39 -9.70 -2.46
N GLY A 200 0.41 -10.57 -2.53
CA GLY A 200 -0.52 -10.89 -1.46
C GLY A 200 -1.94 -10.37 -1.69
N SER A 201 -2.89 -10.89 -0.91
CA SER A 201 -4.26 -10.41 -0.96
C SER A 201 -4.37 -8.96 -0.48
N PRO A 202 -5.46 -8.24 -0.83
CA PRO A 202 -5.68 -6.87 -0.33
C PRO A 202 -5.59 -6.77 1.20
N ILE A 203 -6.13 -7.75 1.92
CA ILE A 203 -6.16 -7.77 3.38
C ILE A 203 -4.75 -7.95 3.94
N ASP A 204 -4.00 -8.94 3.43
CA ASP A 204 -2.63 -9.21 3.90
C ASP A 204 -1.69 -8.05 3.61
N TRP A 205 -1.73 -7.48 2.39
CA TRP A 205 -0.86 -6.40 1.98
C TRP A 205 -1.13 -5.12 2.77
N VAL A 206 -2.40 -4.71 2.88
CA VAL A 206 -2.81 -3.52 3.62
C VAL A 206 -2.47 -3.66 5.10
N SER A 207 -2.69 -4.84 5.68
CA SER A 207 -2.34 -5.11 7.06
C SER A 207 -0.84 -4.95 7.31
N THR A 208 0.00 -5.59 6.50
CA THR A 208 1.46 -5.49 6.63
C THR A 208 1.95 -4.06 6.48
N HIS A 209 1.41 -3.30 5.53
CA HIS A 209 1.79 -1.92 5.29
C HIS A 209 1.38 -0.98 6.43
N ARG A 210 0.18 -1.15 6.99
CA ARG A 210 -0.28 -0.39 8.18
C ARG A 210 0.60 -0.69 9.40
N TYR A 211 1.08 -1.93 9.57
CA TYR A 211 2.04 -2.26 10.61
C TYR A 211 3.40 -1.63 10.39
N HIS A 212 3.87 -1.59 9.14
CA HIS A 212 5.10 -0.87 8.82
C HIS A 212 5.02 0.60 9.28
N HIS A 213 3.97 1.34 8.92
CA HIS A 213 3.81 2.71 9.38
C HIS A 213 3.68 2.85 10.90
N GLN A 214 2.97 1.93 11.55
CA GLN A 214 2.80 1.95 13.01
C GLN A 214 4.10 1.70 13.76
N PHE A 215 5.01 0.90 13.22
CA PHE A 215 6.23 0.44 13.89
C PHE A 215 7.50 0.72 13.09
N CYS A 216 7.45 1.66 12.17
CA CYS A 216 8.50 1.94 11.20
C CYS A 216 9.89 1.97 11.84
N ASP A 217 10.81 1.21 11.26
CA ASP A 217 12.20 1.06 11.66
C ASP A 217 12.44 0.64 13.12
N SER A 218 11.40 0.09 13.77
CA SER A 218 11.49 -0.53 15.09
C SER A 218 11.67 -2.05 14.99
N GLU A 219 11.74 -2.71 16.16
CA GLU A 219 11.80 -4.18 16.26
C GLU A 219 10.55 -4.89 15.72
N ARG A 220 9.44 -4.18 15.70
CA ARG A 220 8.14 -4.70 15.24
C ARG A 220 7.87 -4.41 13.78
N ASP A 221 8.72 -3.63 13.10
CA ASP A 221 8.58 -3.38 11.66
C ASP A 221 8.74 -4.71 10.88
N PRO A 222 7.81 -5.05 9.98
CA PRO A 222 7.91 -6.26 9.17
C PRO A 222 9.17 -6.31 8.30
N HIS A 223 9.72 -5.16 7.87
CA HIS A 223 10.79 -5.12 6.88
C HIS A 223 11.77 -3.94 7.05
N SER A 224 12.25 -3.67 8.26
CA SER A 224 13.21 -2.60 8.49
C SER A 224 14.64 -2.93 8.02
N PRO A 225 15.37 -1.94 7.44
CA PRO A 225 16.79 -2.09 7.10
C PRO A 225 17.73 -2.20 8.31
N ILE A 226 17.27 -1.94 9.54
CA ILE A 226 18.06 -2.22 10.75
C ILE A 226 18.37 -3.71 10.92
N GLU A 227 17.60 -4.59 10.27
CA GLU A 227 17.85 -6.04 10.18
C GLU A 227 18.73 -6.41 8.98
N GLY A 228 19.12 -5.45 8.16
CA GLY A 228 19.92 -5.58 6.94
C GLY A 228 19.17 -5.23 5.66
N PHE A 229 19.87 -4.68 4.67
CA PHE A 229 19.29 -4.27 3.39
C PHE A 229 18.50 -5.40 2.71
N TRP A 230 19.09 -6.59 2.60
CA TRP A 230 18.42 -7.73 1.94
C TRP A 230 17.24 -8.26 2.76
N CYS A 231 17.27 -8.09 4.08
CA CYS A 231 16.11 -8.40 4.92
C CYS A 231 14.93 -7.49 4.57
N SER A 232 15.16 -6.19 4.56
CA SER A 232 14.16 -5.20 4.18
C SER A 232 13.71 -5.34 2.72
N HIS A 233 14.62 -5.70 1.80
CA HIS A 233 14.33 -5.79 0.37
C HIS A 233 13.45 -7.01 0.04
N ILE A 234 13.85 -8.22 0.43
CA ILE A 234 13.20 -9.44 -0.04
C ILE A 234 13.04 -10.52 1.03
N SER A 235 14.04 -10.75 1.90
CA SER A 235 14.04 -11.98 2.67
C SER A 235 13.03 -12.02 3.81
N TRP A 236 12.49 -10.88 4.25
CA TRP A 236 11.37 -10.80 5.20
C TRP A 236 10.12 -11.56 4.72
N LEU A 237 9.92 -11.67 3.40
CA LEU A 237 8.82 -12.42 2.78
C LEU A 237 8.86 -13.92 3.08
N PHE A 238 10.02 -14.44 3.40
CA PHE A 238 10.24 -15.87 3.62
C PHE A 238 10.13 -16.28 5.09
N ASP A 239 9.79 -15.33 6.00
CA ASP A 239 9.61 -15.60 7.42
C ASP A 239 8.29 -15.03 7.94
N THR A 240 7.21 -15.62 7.45
CA THR A 240 5.84 -15.17 7.75
C THR A 240 5.47 -15.29 9.23
N ASN A 241 6.09 -16.22 9.96
CA ASN A 241 5.88 -16.37 11.40
C ASN A 241 6.40 -15.17 12.18
N SER A 242 7.63 -14.79 11.93
CA SER A 242 8.21 -13.64 12.62
C SER A 242 7.44 -12.36 12.32
N VAL A 243 6.94 -12.20 11.09
CA VAL A 243 6.05 -11.05 10.77
C VAL A 243 4.77 -11.14 11.62
N ALA A 244 4.14 -12.32 11.68
CA ALA A 244 2.91 -12.53 12.46
C ALA A 244 3.15 -12.33 13.98
N GLU A 245 4.25 -12.81 14.53
CA GLU A 245 4.61 -12.65 15.94
C GLU A 245 4.83 -11.17 16.31
N ARG A 246 5.54 -10.44 15.45
CA ARG A 246 5.84 -9.01 15.68
C ARG A 246 4.63 -8.11 15.48
N CYS A 247 3.81 -8.41 14.50
CA CYS A 247 2.66 -7.58 14.10
C CYS A 247 1.33 -8.04 14.73
N GLY A 248 1.19 -9.32 15.12
CA GLY A 248 -0.03 -9.84 15.74
C GLY A 248 -1.12 -10.23 14.74
N GLY A 249 -0.77 -10.57 13.51
CA GLY A 249 -1.73 -10.97 12.46
C GLY A 249 -2.44 -9.79 11.79
N SER A 250 -3.46 -10.06 10.96
CA SER A 250 -4.15 -9.03 10.13
C SER A 250 -5.25 -8.25 10.86
N ASN A 251 -5.15 -8.06 12.16
CA ASN A 251 -6.20 -7.44 13.00
C ASN A 251 -6.42 -5.92 12.77
N ASN A 252 -5.62 -5.27 11.93
CA ASN A 252 -5.70 -3.84 11.59
C ASN A 252 -6.37 -3.56 10.23
N ALA A 253 -6.88 -4.60 9.52
CA ALA A 253 -7.55 -4.50 8.23
C ALA A 253 -9.07 -4.81 8.29
N GLY A 254 -9.71 -4.67 9.45
CA GLY A 254 -11.12 -5.00 9.67
C GLY A 254 -12.11 -4.21 8.79
N ASP A 255 -11.71 -3.09 8.22
CA ASP A 255 -12.48 -2.33 7.24
C ASP A 255 -12.57 -3.05 5.88
N LEU A 256 -11.56 -3.85 5.51
CA LEU A 256 -11.58 -4.70 4.32
C LEU A 256 -12.23 -6.05 4.64
N GLU A 257 -11.89 -6.65 5.76
CA GLU A 257 -12.41 -7.97 6.18
C GLU A 257 -13.94 -8.03 6.26
N LYS A 258 -14.61 -6.91 6.54
CA LYS A 258 -16.08 -6.81 6.56
C LYS A 258 -16.71 -6.84 5.17
N GLN A 259 -15.93 -6.72 4.08
CA GLN A 259 -16.44 -6.61 2.72
C GLN A 259 -16.36 -7.97 2.00
N PRO A 260 -17.49 -8.54 1.51
CA PRO A 260 -17.50 -9.85 0.86
C PRO A 260 -16.53 -9.98 -0.32
N PHE A 261 -16.34 -8.89 -1.08
CA PHE A 261 -15.38 -8.86 -2.20
C PHE A 261 -13.96 -9.20 -1.73
N TYR A 262 -13.46 -8.51 -0.69
CA TYR A 262 -12.10 -8.74 -0.21
C TYR A 262 -11.94 -10.11 0.45
N GLN A 263 -12.98 -10.62 1.12
CA GLN A 263 -12.99 -11.99 1.65
C GLN A 263 -12.90 -13.03 0.53
N LEU A 264 -13.66 -12.84 -0.56
CA LEU A 264 -13.61 -13.72 -1.72
C LEU A 264 -12.19 -13.72 -2.33
N ILE A 265 -11.64 -12.54 -2.60
CA ILE A 265 -10.29 -12.40 -3.15
C ILE A 265 -9.24 -13.05 -2.25
N GLN A 266 -9.33 -12.88 -0.94
CA GLN A 266 -8.40 -13.51 0.00
C GLN A 266 -8.43 -15.05 -0.10
N LYS A 267 -9.63 -15.62 -0.18
CA LYS A 267 -9.80 -17.10 -0.28
C LYS A 267 -9.36 -17.67 -1.63
N THR A 268 -9.49 -16.89 -2.70
CA THR A 268 -9.22 -17.33 -4.07
C THR A 268 -7.95 -16.72 -4.67
N TYR A 269 -7.16 -16.03 -3.86
CA TYR A 269 -6.07 -15.15 -4.28
C TYR A 269 -5.20 -15.72 -5.38
N ILE A 270 -4.64 -16.93 -5.15
CA ILE A 270 -3.66 -17.52 -6.07
C ILE A 270 -4.26 -17.95 -7.42
N ALA A 271 -5.58 -18.20 -7.47
CA ALA A 271 -6.25 -18.59 -8.71
C ALA A 271 -6.24 -17.46 -9.76
N HIS A 272 -6.26 -16.20 -9.33
CA HIS A 272 -6.35 -15.05 -10.24
C HIS A 272 -5.08 -14.83 -11.06
N PRO A 273 -3.86 -14.74 -10.49
CA PRO A 273 -2.64 -14.66 -11.30
C PRO A 273 -2.37 -15.94 -12.11
N ILE A 274 -2.78 -17.12 -11.64
CA ILE A 274 -2.72 -18.35 -12.45
C ILE A 274 -3.62 -18.21 -13.69
N ALA A 275 -4.87 -17.74 -13.52
CA ALA A 275 -5.79 -17.54 -14.63
C ALA A 275 -5.24 -16.51 -15.65
N LEU A 276 -4.60 -15.43 -15.16
CA LEU A 276 -3.91 -14.49 -16.05
C LEU A 276 -2.76 -15.15 -16.81
N GLY A 277 -1.96 -15.98 -16.15
CA GLY A 277 -0.89 -16.73 -16.79
C GLY A 277 -1.39 -17.66 -17.90
N VAL A 278 -2.49 -18.39 -17.63
CA VAL A 278 -3.15 -19.25 -18.63
C VAL A 278 -3.68 -18.41 -19.80
N LEU A 279 -4.31 -17.27 -19.54
CA LEU A 279 -4.81 -16.36 -20.56
C LEU A 279 -3.67 -15.82 -21.45
N LEU A 280 -2.56 -15.38 -20.84
CA LEU A 280 -1.39 -14.87 -21.57
C LEU A 280 -0.78 -15.96 -22.46
N TYR A 281 -0.68 -17.18 -21.95
CA TYR A 281 -0.20 -18.31 -22.74
C TYR A 281 -1.14 -18.63 -23.90
N ALA A 282 -2.44 -18.63 -23.67
CA ALA A 282 -3.43 -18.85 -24.72
C ALA A 282 -3.44 -17.77 -25.82
N MET A 283 -3.13 -16.51 -25.44
CA MET A 283 -3.11 -15.37 -26.38
C MET A 283 -1.85 -15.32 -27.24
N GLY A 284 -0.70 -15.66 -26.71
CA GLY A 284 0.59 -15.44 -27.39
C GLY A 284 1.69 -16.45 -27.04
N GLY A 285 1.29 -17.57 -26.45
CA GLY A 285 2.22 -18.67 -26.12
C GLY A 285 3.24 -18.31 -25.04
N PHE A 286 4.36 -19.03 -25.07
CA PHE A 286 5.42 -18.89 -24.07
C PHE A 286 6.04 -17.49 -23.97
N PRO A 287 6.25 -16.71 -25.06
CA PRO A 287 6.74 -15.33 -24.96
C PRO A 287 5.84 -14.43 -24.08
N PHE A 288 4.50 -14.54 -24.21
CA PHE A 288 3.57 -13.75 -23.43
C PHE A 288 3.60 -14.15 -21.95
N LEU A 289 3.76 -15.43 -21.66
CA LEU A 289 3.94 -15.92 -20.30
C LEU A 289 5.24 -15.38 -19.69
N VAL A 290 6.36 -15.47 -20.41
CA VAL A 290 7.67 -14.99 -19.95
C VAL A 290 7.64 -13.49 -19.65
N TRP A 291 7.15 -12.68 -20.58
CA TRP A 291 7.14 -11.23 -20.42
C TRP A 291 6.01 -10.76 -19.48
N GLY A 292 4.80 -11.28 -19.63
CA GLY A 292 3.64 -10.85 -18.85
C GLY A 292 3.59 -11.39 -17.41
N MET A 293 4.16 -12.55 -17.14
CA MET A 293 4.27 -13.10 -15.78
C MET A 293 5.70 -13.00 -15.23
N GLY A 294 6.70 -13.50 -15.94
CA GLY A 294 8.08 -13.48 -15.45
C GLY A 294 8.61 -12.06 -15.28
N VAL A 295 8.93 -11.39 -16.38
CA VAL A 295 9.58 -10.08 -16.38
C VAL A 295 8.75 -9.03 -15.65
N ARG A 296 7.46 -8.93 -15.96
CA ARG A 296 6.59 -7.91 -15.36
C ARG A 296 6.44 -8.11 -13.86
N ILE A 297 6.21 -9.34 -13.36
CA ILE A 297 6.05 -9.57 -11.91
C ILE A 297 7.36 -9.23 -11.17
N ILE A 298 8.51 -9.69 -11.66
CA ILE A 298 9.79 -9.38 -11.04
C ILE A 298 10.03 -7.86 -11.00
N TRP A 299 9.74 -7.18 -12.10
CA TRP A 299 9.90 -5.73 -12.14
C TRP A 299 9.03 -5.05 -11.06
N VAL A 300 7.74 -5.42 -10.98
CA VAL A 300 6.82 -4.87 -9.97
C VAL A 300 7.25 -5.26 -8.54
N TYR A 301 7.79 -6.45 -8.33
CA TYR A 301 8.36 -6.87 -7.05
C TYR A 301 9.49 -5.95 -6.61
N HIS A 302 10.52 -5.85 -7.44
CA HIS A 302 11.71 -5.12 -7.07
C HIS A 302 11.47 -3.62 -6.89
N ILE A 303 10.65 -2.98 -7.72
CA ILE A 303 10.32 -1.56 -7.51
C ILE A 303 9.55 -1.33 -6.20
N THR A 304 8.67 -2.24 -5.79
CA THR A 304 7.98 -2.17 -4.48
C THR A 304 8.97 -2.41 -3.34
N TRP A 305 9.81 -3.44 -3.44
CA TRP A 305 10.79 -3.75 -2.39
C TRP A 305 11.90 -2.71 -2.27
N LEU A 306 12.23 -1.99 -3.35
CA LEU A 306 13.13 -0.83 -3.29
C LEU A 306 12.54 0.33 -2.48
N VAL A 307 11.22 0.49 -2.46
CA VAL A 307 10.57 1.46 -1.56
C VAL A 307 10.83 1.08 -0.12
N ASN A 308 10.69 -0.21 0.24
CA ASN A 308 10.93 -0.69 1.60
C ASN A 308 12.41 -0.63 2.02
N SER A 309 13.33 -0.83 1.10
CA SER A 309 14.77 -0.94 1.38
C SER A 309 15.52 0.35 1.00
N ALA A 310 15.62 0.67 -0.29
CA ALA A 310 16.43 1.78 -0.77
C ALA A 310 15.93 3.14 -0.26
N CYS A 311 14.60 3.30 -0.12
CA CYS A 311 14.03 4.55 0.41
C CYS A 311 14.11 4.68 1.94
N HIS A 312 14.62 3.68 2.66
CA HIS A 312 15.02 3.79 4.07
C HIS A 312 16.54 3.80 4.26
N VAL A 313 17.31 3.71 3.17
CA VAL A 313 18.77 3.64 3.21
C VAL A 313 19.42 4.79 2.47
N TRP A 314 18.97 5.09 1.24
CA TRP A 314 19.58 6.10 0.37
C TRP A 314 18.57 7.18 -0.03
N GLY A 315 19.02 8.42 0.02
CA GLY A 315 18.22 9.58 -0.37
C GLY A 315 18.30 10.70 0.67
N LYS A 316 17.34 11.63 0.59
CA LYS A 316 17.31 12.82 1.44
C LYS A 316 16.10 12.77 2.39
N GLN A 317 16.32 12.98 3.67
CA GLN A 317 15.25 13.32 4.61
C GLN A 317 14.92 14.80 4.42
N ALA A 318 13.68 15.07 4.00
CA ALA A 318 13.17 16.42 3.80
C ALA A 318 12.35 16.91 5.00
N TRP A 319 11.89 15.98 5.82
CA TRP A 319 11.04 16.21 6.98
C TRP A 319 11.58 15.44 8.19
N ASN A 320 11.35 16.02 9.36
CA ASN A 320 11.72 15.41 10.64
C ASN A 320 10.71 14.31 11.00
N THR A 321 10.93 13.12 10.46
CA THR A 321 10.24 11.88 10.83
C THR A 321 11.09 11.13 11.87
N SER A 322 10.46 10.31 12.67
CA SER A 322 11.18 9.49 13.69
C SER A 322 11.75 8.19 13.12
N ASP A 323 11.76 8.04 11.79
CA ASP A 323 12.15 6.86 11.04
C ASP A 323 13.32 7.13 10.08
N LEU A 324 13.75 6.11 9.34
CA LEU A 324 14.84 6.19 8.36
C LEU A 324 14.36 6.54 6.95
N SER A 325 13.08 6.85 6.74
CA SER A 325 12.52 7.13 5.42
C SER A 325 13.23 8.29 4.71
N ARG A 326 13.45 8.14 3.40
CA ARG A 326 14.18 9.09 2.55
C ARG A 326 13.50 9.28 1.22
N ASN A 327 13.56 10.49 0.71
CA ASN A 327 13.16 10.80 -0.67
C ASN A 327 14.25 10.32 -1.62
N ASN A 328 13.93 9.34 -2.46
CA ASN A 328 14.81 8.75 -3.45
C ASN A 328 14.23 8.94 -4.85
N TRP A 329 14.84 9.85 -5.66
CA TRP A 329 14.29 10.26 -6.94
C TRP A 329 14.24 9.15 -8.00
N TRP A 330 15.25 8.27 -8.04
CA TRP A 330 15.27 7.21 -9.03
C TRP A 330 14.27 6.08 -8.70
N VAL A 331 14.05 5.78 -7.41
CA VAL A 331 12.95 4.89 -7.00
C VAL A 331 11.60 5.55 -7.29
N ALA A 332 11.46 6.86 -7.07
CA ALA A 332 10.22 7.57 -7.39
C ALA A 332 9.87 7.48 -8.88
N LEU A 333 10.86 7.57 -9.75
CA LEU A 333 10.66 7.43 -11.20
C LEU A 333 10.18 6.02 -11.55
N LEU A 334 10.81 4.98 -10.99
CA LEU A 334 10.48 3.59 -11.26
C LEU A 334 9.17 3.14 -10.62
N ALA A 335 8.84 3.65 -9.44
CA ALA A 335 7.69 3.23 -8.63
C ALA A 335 6.56 4.28 -8.62
N PHE A 336 6.36 5.00 -9.73
CA PHE A 336 5.23 5.91 -9.97
C PHE A 336 5.03 7.02 -8.90
N GLY A 337 6.10 7.41 -8.22
CA GLY A 337 6.11 8.46 -7.19
C GLY A 337 6.31 7.98 -5.76
N GLU A 338 6.32 6.66 -5.51
CA GLU A 338 6.44 6.10 -4.16
C GLU A 338 7.83 6.32 -3.52
N GLY A 339 8.86 6.62 -4.35
CA GLY A 339 10.20 6.97 -3.86
C GLY A 339 10.30 8.35 -3.19
N TRP A 340 9.26 9.20 -3.22
CA TRP A 340 9.13 10.39 -2.36
C TRP A 340 8.71 9.97 -0.95
N HIS A 341 9.49 9.08 -0.37
CA HIS A 341 9.07 8.24 0.74
C HIS A 341 9.13 8.96 2.10
N ASN A 342 10.09 9.86 2.30
CA ASN A 342 10.11 10.70 3.50
C ASN A 342 8.95 11.73 3.50
N ASN A 343 8.57 12.25 2.32
CA ASN A 343 7.35 13.06 2.21
C ASN A 343 6.12 12.23 2.61
N HIS A 344 6.06 10.97 2.16
CA HIS A 344 4.98 10.07 2.48
C HIS A 344 4.91 9.75 3.98
N HIS A 345 6.02 9.39 4.61
CA HIS A 345 6.07 9.11 6.05
C HIS A 345 5.76 10.34 6.92
N ALA A 346 6.12 11.54 6.45
CA ALA A 346 5.73 12.77 7.14
C ALA A 346 4.23 13.08 7.01
N PHE A 347 3.58 12.65 5.93
CA PHE A 347 2.18 12.95 5.62
C PHE A 347 1.45 11.72 5.07
N GLU A 348 1.37 10.66 5.84
CA GLU A 348 0.84 9.34 5.43
C GLU A 348 -0.54 9.39 4.76
N TYR A 349 -1.41 10.29 5.25
CA TYR A 349 -2.76 10.45 4.70
C TYR A 349 -2.80 11.17 3.36
N SER A 350 -1.67 11.75 2.90
CA SER A 350 -1.64 12.54 1.67
C SER A 350 -1.79 11.69 0.42
N ALA A 351 -2.67 12.10 -0.49
CA ALA A 351 -2.77 11.50 -1.82
C ALA A 351 -1.61 11.89 -2.75
N ARG A 352 -0.83 12.90 -2.39
CA ARG A 352 0.32 13.40 -3.13
C ARG A 352 1.60 13.17 -2.34
N HIS A 353 2.55 12.44 -2.92
CA HIS A 353 3.86 12.20 -2.34
C HIS A 353 4.93 13.16 -2.88
N GLY A 354 4.89 13.48 -4.16
CA GLY A 354 5.76 14.50 -4.76
C GLY A 354 5.30 15.91 -4.41
N LEU A 355 5.77 16.49 -3.31
CA LEU A 355 5.28 17.77 -2.79
C LEU A 355 5.85 18.99 -3.55
N ASN A 356 7.07 18.90 -4.11
CA ASN A 356 7.67 19.93 -4.93
C ASN A 356 7.26 19.78 -6.40
N TRP A 357 7.32 20.87 -7.19
CA TRP A 357 6.89 20.88 -8.59
C TRP A 357 7.68 19.94 -9.50
N TRP A 358 8.96 19.69 -9.20
CA TRP A 358 9.87 18.82 -9.95
C TRP A 358 9.79 17.33 -9.50
N GLN A 359 9.12 17.05 -8.40
CA GLN A 359 8.94 15.70 -7.88
C GLN A 359 7.83 15.00 -8.66
N LEU A 360 8.21 14.25 -9.68
CA LEU A 360 7.27 13.48 -10.49
C LEU A 360 6.56 12.43 -9.64
N ASP A 361 5.23 12.50 -9.64
CA ASP A 361 4.34 11.59 -8.93
C ASP A 361 3.19 11.18 -9.85
N MET A 362 3.43 10.10 -10.63
CA MET A 362 2.47 9.62 -11.62
C MET A 362 1.15 9.20 -10.98
N THR A 363 1.21 8.58 -9.80
CA THR A 363 0.01 8.17 -9.06
C THR A 363 -0.84 9.39 -8.67
N TRP A 364 -0.20 10.48 -8.24
CA TRP A 364 -0.89 11.74 -7.96
C TRP A 364 -1.59 12.32 -9.19
N TYR A 365 -0.95 12.28 -10.36
CA TYR A 365 -1.59 12.78 -11.58
C TYR A 365 -2.84 11.98 -11.94
N VAL A 366 -2.82 10.65 -11.74
CA VAL A 366 -4.02 9.82 -11.91
C VAL A 366 -5.10 10.19 -10.90
N VAL A 367 -4.76 10.37 -9.62
CA VAL A 367 -5.73 10.79 -8.59
C VAL A 367 -6.36 12.15 -8.96
N ARG A 368 -5.56 13.10 -9.44
CA ARG A 368 -6.05 14.40 -9.90
C ARG A 368 -6.98 14.29 -11.11
N PHE A 369 -6.65 13.43 -12.06
CA PHE A 369 -7.53 13.14 -13.19
C PHE A 369 -8.86 12.54 -12.73
N LEU A 370 -8.82 11.54 -11.87
CA LEU A 370 -10.04 10.93 -11.30
C LEU A 370 -10.87 11.95 -10.51
N GLN A 371 -10.23 12.85 -9.80
CA GLN A 371 -10.90 13.94 -9.08
C GLN A 371 -11.57 14.92 -10.05
N ALA A 372 -10.89 15.30 -11.14
CA ALA A 372 -11.43 16.21 -12.13
C ALA A 372 -12.68 15.69 -12.84
N ILE A 373 -12.78 14.37 -13.04
CA ILE A 373 -13.97 13.71 -13.62
C ILE A 373 -14.97 13.22 -12.56
N GLY A 374 -14.80 13.60 -11.29
CA GLY A 374 -15.74 13.31 -10.21
C GLY A 374 -15.70 11.88 -9.64
N LEU A 375 -14.71 11.05 -10.03
CA LEU A 375 -14.56 9.68 -9.55
C LEU A 375 -13.73 9.59 -8.24
N ALA A 376 -12.80 10.51 -7.99
CA ALA A 376 -12.12 10.59 -6.70
C ALA A 376 -12.66 11.76 -5.89
N THR A 377 -13.02 11.50 -4.64
CA THR A 377 -13.53 12.47 -3.66
C THR A 377 -12.73 12.41 -2.37
N ASP A 378 -12.91 13.39 -1.47
CA ASP A 378 -12.20 13.45 -0.18
C ASP A 378 -10.67 13.30 -0.34
N VAL A 379 -10.11 13.98 -1.34
CA VAL A 379 -8.66 13.94 -1.65
C VAL A 379 -7.90 14.75 -0.62
N LYS A 380 -7.07 14.08 0.18
CA LYS A 380 -6.34 14.67 1.29
C LYS A 380 -4.96 15.14 0.88
N LEU A 381 -4.56 16.30 1.39
CA LEU A 381 -3.24 16.91 1.18
C LEU A 381 -2.70 17.47 2.50
N PRO A 382 -1.38 17.60 2.67
CA PRO A 382 -0.81 18.21 3.86
C PRO A 382 -1.12 19.70 3.91
N THR A 383 -1.52 20.20 5.09
CA THR A 383 -1.69 21.63 5.34
C THR A 383 -0.35 22.31 5.62
N GLU A 384 -0.26 23.62 5.41
CA GLU A 384 0.98 24.36 5.73
C GLU A 384 1.34 24.27 7.22
N ALA A 385 0.34 24.30 8.11
CA ALA A 385 0.58 24.10 9.54
C ALA A 385 1.16 22.71 9.85
N HIS A 386 0.74 21.67 9.10
CA HIS A 386 1.32 20.33 9.28
C HIS A 386 2.75 20.28 8.72
N LYS A 387 3.01 20.89 7.57
CA LYS A 387 4.37 20.98 7.02
C LYS A 387 5.33 21.71 7.96
N GLN A 388 4.89 22.81 8.58
CA GLN A 388 5.69 23.53 9.58
C GLN A 388 6.05 22.66 10.79
N ARG A 389 5.13 21.82 11.28
CA ARG A 389 5.41 20.89 12.39
C ARG A 389 6.41 19.81 12.05
N MET A 390 6.45 19.38 10.79
CA MET A 390 7.35 18.34 10.32
C MET A 390 8.66 18.87 9.76
N ALA A 391 8.83 20.20 9.67
CA ALA A 391 10.09 20.82 9.23
C ALA A 391 11.20 20.56 10.26
N PHE A 392 12.45 20.43 9.80
CA PHE A 392 13.60 20.47 10.68
C PHE A 392 13.71 21.87 11.30
N ASN A 393 14.01 21.93 12.60
CA ASN A 393 14.27 23.17 13.33
C ASN A 393 15.62 23.77 12.94
#